data_1649f46ec2cada593e165dfe987fa52c
#
_entry.id   1649f46ec2cada593e165dfe987fa52c
#
_cell.length_a   1.000
_cell.length_b   1.000
_cell.length_c   1.000
_cell.angle_alpha   90.00
_cell.angle_beta   90.00
_cell.angle_gamma   90.00
#
_symmetry.space_group_name_H-M   'P 1'
#
loop_
_entity.id
_entity.type
_entity.pdbx_description
1 polymer ?
#
loop_
_entity_poly.entity_id
_entity_poly.type
_entity_poly.pdbx_seq_one_letter_code
_entity_poly.pdbx_strand_id
1 'polypeptide(L)'
;MNAKFLSKAAVAAAAAAILVAAFPLSGAQAHCFVGARFLPATLVTDDPCVADEMSLPTLDWFKTADVPTANQVDVSVDFSKRITQDFGVTLSGGWTQIRPLNGGTVAGFQNFGTTFQYQLFRDGPHEFLILLGLGVEWGSTGAVQSGLAEPFSTLTPMINAGKGFGDLPKELGWARPFAVTGQVGYQLPQRSFDVVNNVPIPQNLVYSGSLQYSIPYLTQNVIDLDLPEFVKHLIPIVEAQFTSPVANNFGLPATTIGTVNPGAIWVGDYYQVGVEAIVPVNRFSGHGTGVIAQFHLYLDDIFPTTIGQPLLGPRTSAPQLPFGG
;
A
#
# COMPACT_ATOMS: atom_id res chain seq x y z
N MET A 1 -20.46 -14.82 22.48
CA MET A 1 -20.43 -13.79 21.41
C MET A 1 -21.55 -12.78 21.70
N ASN A 2 -21.20 -11.56 22.08
CA ASN A 2 -22.18 -10.60 22.66
C ASN A 2 -23.02 -9.94 21.56
N ALA A 3 -24.35 -10.08 21.62
CA ALA A 3 -25.32 -9.48 20.67
C ALA A 3 -25.19 -7.95 20.50
N LYS A 4 -24.61 -7.25 21.49
CA LYS A 4 -24.35 -5.80 21.43
C LYS A 4 -23.20 -5.42 20.47
N PHE A 5 -22.30 -6.35 20.13
CA PHE A 5 -21.22 -6.10 19.18
C PHE A 5 -21.74 -6.19 17.72
N LEU A 6 -22.62 -7.15 17.46
CA LEU A 6 -23.26 -7.32 16.14
C LEU A 6 -24.16 -6.15 15.76
N SER A 7 -24.83 -5.50 16.75
CA SER A 7 -25.68 -4.35 16.46
C SER A 7 -24.90 -3.09 16.08
N LYS A 8 -23.72 -2.88 16.67
CA LYS A 8 -22.86 -1.72 16.34
C LYS A 8 -22.19 -1.89 14.97
N ALA A 9 -21.78 -3.10 14.61
CA ALA A 9 -21.22 -3.41 13.31
C ALA A 9 -22.26 -3.26 12.18
N ALA A 10 -23.50 -3.67 12.42
CA ALA A 10 -24.60 -3.52 11.47
C ALA A 10 -24.99 -2.05 11.23
N VAL A 11 -24.94 -1.20 12.26
CA VAL A 11 -25.21 0.24 12.15
C VAL A 11 -24.09 0.94 11.39
N ALA A 12 -22.82 0.57 11.61
CA ALA A 12 -21.69 1.12 10.86
C ALA A 12 -21.71 0.71 9.38
N ALA A 13 -22.10 -0.53 9.08
CA ALA A 13 -22.25 -1.00 7.70
C ALA A 13 -23.43 -0.33 6.97
N ALA A 14 -24.55 -0.05 7.67
CA ALA A 14 -25.68 0.67 7.09
C ALA A 14 -25.37 2.16 6.86
N ALA A 15 -24.60 2.81 7.72
CA ALA A 15 -24.17 4.19 7.54
C ALA A 15 -23.18 4.33 6.37
N ALA A 16 -22.30 3.36 6.15
CA ALA A 16 -21.42 3.32 4.98
C ALA A 16 -22.20 3.13 3.67
N ALA A 17 -23.26 2.33 3.66
CA ALA A 17 -24.07 2.09 2.46
C ALA A 17 -24.91 3.31 2.01
N ILE A 18 -25.25 4.23 2.91
CA ILE A 18 -26.05 5.43 2.59
C ILE A 18 -25.20 6.56 2.01
N LEU A 19 -23.89 6.60 2.28
CA LEU A 19 -22.96 7.60 1.72
C LEU A 19 -22.64 7.38 0.23
N VAL A 20 -22.89 6.17 -0.31
CA VAL A 20 -22.53 5.79 -1.70
C VAL A 20 -23.41 6.44 -2.78
N ALA A 21 -24.57 7.03 -2.43
CA ALA A 21 -25.61 7.41 -3.41
C ALA A 21 -25.57 8.87 -3.91
N ALA A 22 -24.59 9.71 -3.53
CA ALA A 22 -24.72 11.16 -3.70
C ALA A 22 -23.57 11.89 -4.44
N PHE A 23 -22.61 11.20 -5.08
CA PHE A 23 -21.53 11.89 -5.77
C PHE A 23 -21.56 11.73 -7.29
N PRO A 24 -21.22 12.79 -8.07
CA PRO A 24 -21.19 12.72 -9.53
C PRO A 24 -20.07 11.77 -10.00
N LEU A 25 -20.41 10.88 -10.91
CA LEU A 25 -19.49 9.95 -11.57
C LEU A 25 -18.47 10.75 -12.38
N SER A 26 -17.25 10.92 -11.87
CA SER A 26 -16.12 11.34 -12.67
C SER A 26 -15.70 10.18 -13.59
N GLY A 27 -15.31 10.48 -14.84
CA GLY A 27 -14.88 9.46 -15.79
C GLY A 27 -13.77 8.61 -15.18
N ALA A 28 -13.94 7.29 -15.19
CA ALA A 28 -12.97 6.37 -14.64
C ALA A 28 -11.72 6.37 -15.51
N GLN A 29 -10.57 6.51 -14.88
CA GLN A 29 -9.25 6.34 -15.47
C GLN A 29 -8.74 4.96 -15.04
N ALA A 30 -8.09 4.25 -15.98
CA ALA A 30 -7.28 3.10 -15.66
C ALA A 30 -6.04 3.60 -14.90
N HIS A 31 -5.48 2.84 -13.97
CA HIS A 31 -4.43 3.21 -13.04
C HIS A 31 -4.72 4.40 -12.11
N CYS A 32 -3.72 4.72 -11.27
CA CYS A 32 -3.78 5.83 -10.35
C CYS A 32 -3.47 7.17 -11.03
N PHE A 33 -4.33 7.58 -11.98
CA PHE A 33 -4.29 8.93 -12.53
C PHE A 33 -5.24 9.87 -11.79
N VAL A 34 -4.77 11.08 -11.51
CA VAL A 34 -5.60 12.20 -11.04
C VAL A 34 -5.21 13.46 -11.82
N GLY A 35 -6.08 13.86 -12.75
CA GLY A 35 -5.71 14.88 -13.75
C GLY A 35 -4.59 14.38 -14.66
N ALA A 36 -3.51 15.16 -14.79
CA ALA A 36 -2.30 14.76 -15.55
C ALA A 36 -1.31 13.94 -14.68
N ARG A 37 -1.57 13.78 -13.39
CA ARG A 37 -0.67 13.10 -12.47
C ARG A 37 -0.90 11.59 -12.48
N PHE A 38 0.14 10.85 -12.80
CA PHE A 38 0.26 9.44 -12.49
C PHE A 38 0.91 9.29 -11.09
N LEU A 39 0.28 8.52 -10.21
CA LEU A 39 0.84 8.08 -8.93
C LEU A 39 1.15 6.59 -9.07
N PRO A 40 2.42 6.16 -9.06
CA PRO A 40 2.78 4.76 -9.20
C PRO A 40 2.34 3.97 -7.97
N ALA A 41 2.07 2.68 -8.12
CA ALA A 41 1.99 1.78 -6.99
C ALA A 41 3.34 1.76 -6.27
N THR A 42 3.35 2.15 -5.00
CA THR A 42 4.57 2.26 -4.21
C THR A 42 4.86 0.95 -3.48
N LEU A 43 6.08 0.76 -2.95
CA LEU A 43 6.52 -0.54 -2.46
C LEU A 43 6.08 -0.79 -1.01
N VAL A 44 5.85 0.30 -0.26
CA VAL A 44 5.61 0.26 1.19
C VAL A 44 4.31 0.96 1.58
N THR A 45 3.97 2.06 0.93
CA THR A 45 2.74 2.82 1.17
C THR A 45 1.70 2.41 0.15
N ASP A 46 0.50 2.00 0.57
CA ASP A 46 -0.59 1.73 -0.38
C ASP A 46 -0.89 2.98 -1.20
N ASP A 47 -1.09 2.80 -2.49
CA ASP A 47 -1.51 3.89 -3.35
C ASP A 47 -2.96 4.31 -3.05
N PRO A 48 -3.29 5.58 -3.23
CA PRO A 48 -4.58 6.11 -2.83
C PRO A 48 -5.67 5.92 -3.91
N CYS A 49 -5.58 4.87 -4.70
CA CYS A 49 -6.46 4.60 -5.84
C CYS A 49 -7.12 3.23 -5.79
N VAL A 50 -8.23 3.10 -6.52
CA VAL A 50 -8.85 1.81 -6.82
C VAL A 50 -8.52 1.46 -8.27
N ALA A 51 -7.72 0.41 -8.49
CA ALA A 51 -7.24 -0.04 -9.80
C ALA A 51 -7.38 -1.56 -9.98
N ASP A 52 -7.20 -2.03 -11.22
CA ASP A 52 -7.05 -3.45 -11.54
C ASP A 52 -5.57 -3.73 -11.76
N GLU A 53 -4.88 -4.27 -10.77
CA GLU A 53 -3.44 -4.38 -10.76
C GLU A 53 -2.95 -5.59 -9.96
N MET A 54 -1.68 -5.94 -10.11
CA MET A 54 -1.08 -7.03 -9.39
C MET A 54 0.40 -6.80 -9.13
N SER A 55 0.82 -6.83 -7.85
CA SER A 55 2.22 -6.92 -7.46
C SER A 55 2.63 -8.38 -7.37
N LEU A 56 3.60 -8.83 -8.20
CA LEU A 56 4.03 -10.22 -8.24
C LEU A 56 5.45 -10.36 -8.81
N PRO A 57 6.45 -10.61 -7.98
CA PRO A 57 6.45 -10.54 -6.53
C PRO A 57 6.84 -9.16 -5.98
N THR A 58 6.55 -8.91 -4.69
CA THR A 58 7.32 -8.02 -3.85
C THR A 58 8.28 -8.85 -3.01
N LEU A 59 9.56 -8.51 -3.02
CA LEU A 59 10.64 -9.23 -2.37
C LEU A 59 11.33 -8.32 -1.36
N ASP A 60 11.31 -8.70 -0.09
CA ASP A 60 12.01 -7.99 0.98
C ASP A 60 13.15 -8.85 1.52
N TRP A 61 14.31 -8.24 1.69
CA TRP A 61 15.43 -8.82 2.43
C TRP A 61 15.91 -7.82 3.46
N PHE A 62 15.90 -8.21 4.73
CA PHE A 62 16.37 -7.37 5.83
C PHE A 62 16.85 -8.19 7.03
N LYS A 63 17.43 -7.51 8.02
CA LYS A 63 17.85 -8.11 9.29
C LYS A 63 16.87 -7.74 10.38
N THR A 64 16.37 -8.76 11.10
CA THR A 64 15.41 -8.57 12.18
C THR A 64 15.98 -7.78 13.36
N ALA A 65 15.11 -7.26 14.21
CA ALA A 65 15.48 -6.58 15.46
C ALA A 65 15.91 -7.53 16.58
N ASP A 66 15.74 -8.83 16.38
CA ASP A 66 16.02 -9.86 17.40
C ASP A 66 17.49 -9.92 17.81
N VAL A 67 17.73 -10.48 18.98
CA VAL A 67 19.08 -10.76 19.49
C VAL A 67 19.17 -12.25 19.84
N PRO A 68 19.96 -13.04 19.08
CA PRO A 68 20.79 -12.69 17.92
C PRO A 68 19.95 -12.33 16.70
N THR A 69 20.44 -11.37 15.92
CA THR A 69 19.83 -10.93 14.66
C THR A 69 19.66 -12.09 13.68
N ALA A 70 18.51 -12.15 12.99
CA ALA A 70 18.28 -13.08 11.91
C ALA A 70 18.19 -12.36 10.56
N ASN A 71 18.50 -13.07 9.45
CA ASN A 71 18.14 -12.61 8.11
C ASN A 71 16.71 -13.05 7.82
N GLN A 72 15.89 -12.13 7.34
CA GLN A 72 14.52 -12.41 6.89
C GLN A 72 14.39 -12.12 5.42
N VAL A 73 13.66 -12.98 4.74
CA VAL A 73 13.20 -12.80 3.35
C VAL A 73 11.70 -12.94 3.37
N ASP A 74 11.01 -11.94 2.84
CA ASP A 74 9.58 -11.99 2.59
C ASP A 74 9.31 -11.94 1.09
N VAL A 75 8.33 -12.72 0.65
CA VAL A 75 7.82 -12.72 -0.71
C VAL A 75 6.32 -12.51 -0.61
N SER A 76 5.81 -11.44 -1.18
CA SER A 76 4.38 -11.15 -1.16
C SER A 76 3.79 -10.96 -2.56
N VAL A 77 2.49 -11.14 -2.63
CA VAL A 77 1.66 -10.96 -3.81
C VAL A 77 0.41 -10.23 -3.41
N ASP A 78 0.06 -9.18 -4.16
CA ASP A 78 -1.19 -8.46 -4.04
C ASP A 78 -1.91 -8.48 -5.38
N PHE A 79 -3.21 -8.79 -5.34
CA PHE A 79 -4.09 -8.74 -6.50
C PHE A 79 -5.27 -7.83 -6.19
N SER A 80 -5.35 -6.71 -6.90
CA SER A 80 -6.39 -5.69 -6.75
C SER A 80 -7.39 -5.79 -7.88
N LYS A 81 -8.68 -5.76 -7.53
CA LYS A 81 -9.78 -5.86 -8.48
C LYS A 81 -10.85 -4.81 -8.21
N ARG A 82 -11.14 -4.00 -9.23
CA ARG A 82 -12.29 -3.09 -9.20
C ARG A 82 -13.59 -3.88 -9.27
N ILE A 83 -14.46 -3.68 -8.27
CA ILE A 83 -15.83 -4.17 -8.27
C ILE A 83 -16.73 -3.18 -8.98
N THR A 84 -16.60 -1.88 -8.63
CA THR A 84 -17.16 -0.73 -9.36
C THR A 84 -16.03 0.22 -9.74
N GLN A 85 -16.33 1.35 -10.35
CA GLN A 85 -15.30 2.37 -10.66
C GLN A 85 -14.61 2.94 -9.41
N ASP A 86 -15.35 3.04 -8.30
CA ASP A 86 -14.86 3.66 -7.06
C ASP A 86 -14.71 2.66 -5.91
N PHE A 87 -15.06 1.39 -6.10
CA PHE A 87 -14.93 0.35 -5.08
C PHE A 87 -14.12 -0.83 -5.60
N GLY A 88 -13.09 -1.22 -4.85
CA GLY A 88 -12.19 -2.32 -5.16
C GLY A 88 -11.95 -3.23 -3.96
N VAL A 89 -11.38 -4.39 -4.27
CA VAL A 89 -10.94 -5.39 -3.29
C VAL A 89 -9.55 -5.84 -3.67
N THR A 90 -8.62 -5.80 -2.70
CA THR A 90 -7.27 -6.35 -2.83
C THR A 90 -7.17 -7.64 -2.02
N LEU A 91 -6.60 -8.66 -2.61
CA LEU A 91 -6.28 -9.94 -1.97
C LEU A 91 -4.76 -10.00 -1.81
N SER A 92 -4.30 -10.24 -0.58
CA SER A 92 -2.88 -10.25 -0.22
C SER A 92 -2.46 -11.60 0.33
N GLY A 93 -1.27 -12.06 -0.05
CA GLY A 93 -0.67 -13.27 0.51
C GLY A 93 0.85 -13.16 0.52
N GLY A 94 1.48 -13.82 1.48
CA GLY A 94 2.93 -13.76 1.61
C GLY A 94 3.54 -15.06 2.12
N TRP A 95 4.83 -15.17 1.92
CA TRP A 95 5.68 -16.23 2.44
C TRP A 95 6.92 -15.61 3.08
N THR A 96 7.26 -16.07 4.27
CA THR A 96 8.39 -15.58 5.08
C THR A 96 9.40 -16.69 5.31
N GLN A 97 10.68 -16.35 5.21
CA GLN A 97 11.78 -17.19 5.67
C GLN A 97 12.65 -16.39 6.65
N ILE A 98 12.82 -16.94 7.85
CA ILE A 98 13.72 -16.40 8.88
C ILE A 98 14.88 -17.35 9.07
N ARG A 99 16.11 -16.84 8.96
CA ARG A 99 17.37 -17.58 9.16
C ARG A 99 18.17 -16.96 10.30
N PRO A 100 18.04 -17.47 11.53
CA PRO A 100 18.87 -17.05 12.66
C PRO A 100 20.36 -17.35 12.39
N LEU A 101 21.24 -16.58 13.00
CA LEU A 101 22.70 -16.80 12.89
C LEU A 101 23.13 -18.16 13.46
N ASN A 102 22.45 -18.63 14.51
CA ASN A 102 22.73 -19.87 15.21
C ASN A 102 21.45 -20.69 15.36
N GLY A 103 20.99 -21.33 14.29
CA GLY A 103 19.76 -22.11 14.36
C GLY A 103 19.24 -22.60 13.02
N GLY A 104 18.15 -23.36 13.07
CA GLY A 104 17.45 -23.84 11.88
C GLY A 104 16.68 -22.72 11.19
N THR A 105 16.51 -22.83 9.87
CA THR A 105 15.64 -21.94 9.10
C THR A 105 14.17 -22.24 9.42
N VAL A 106 13.38 -21.19 9.65
CA VAL A 106 11.93 -21.25 9.77
C VAL A 106 11.34 -20.60 8.53
N ALA A 107 10.36 -21.26 7.90
CA ALA A 107 9.71 -20.71 6.72
C ALA A 107 8.24 -21.14 6.67
N GLY A 108 7.38 -20.30 6.10
CA GLY A 108 5.97 -20.57 5.95
C GLY A 108 5.17 -19.43 5.36
N PHE A 109 3.89 -19.65 5.12
CA PHE A 109 2.99 -18.62 4.62
C PHE A 109 2.56 -17.69 5.76
N GLN A 110 2.46 -16.41 5.44
CA GLN A 110 1.82 -15.39 6.25
C GLN A 110 0.29 -15.60 6.25
N ASN A 111 -0.42 -14.89 7.12
CA ASN A 111 -1.87 -14.85 7.04
C ASN A 111 -2.33 -14.20 5.71
N PHE A 112 -3.43 -14.71 5.18
CA PHE A 112 -4.09 -14.12 4.03
C PHE A 112 -4.75 -12.80 4.40
N GLY A 113 -4.64 -11.79 3.54
CA GLY A 113 -5.22 -10.47 3.69
C GLY A 113 -6.33 -10.19 2.66
N THR A 114 -7.26 -9.33 3.05
CA THR A 114 -8.26 -8.76 2.15
C THR A 114 -8.40 -7.28 2.50
N THR A 115 -8.27 -6.38 1.53
CA THR A 115 -8.51 -4.95 1.73
C THR A 115 -9.67 -4.50 0.85
N PHE A 116 -10.67 -3.90 1.47
CA PHE A 116 -11.79 -3.23 0.79
C PHE A 116 -11.44 -1.76 0.67
N GLN A 117 -11.57 -1.20 -0.53
CA GLN A 117 -11.15 0.16 -0.86
C GLN A 117 -12.29 0.93 -1.53
N TYR A 118 -12.48 2.18 -1.12
CA TYR A 118 -13.48 3.07 -1.70
C TYR A 118 -12.87 4.45 -1.99
N GLN A 119 -12.89 4.85 -3.27
CA GLN A 119 -12.45 6.16 -3.72
C GLN A 119 -13.46 7.22 -3.28
N LEU A 120 -13.17 7.91 -2.17
CA LEU A 120 -14.07 8.89 -1.57
C LEU A 120 -14.09 10.22 -2.33
N PHE A 121 -12.90 10.65 -2.80
CA PHE A 121 -12.73 11.95 -3.43
C PHE A 121 -11.63 11.93 -4.48
N ARG A 122 -11.85 12.64 -5.60
CA ARG A 122 -10.89 12.83 -6.67
C ARG A 122 -11.07 14.22 -7.28
N ASP A 123 -9.99 15.02 -7.29
CA ASP A 123 -9.93 16.36 -7.88
C ASP A 123 -8.79 16.42 -8.90
N GLY A 124 -9.13 16.26 -10.18
CA GLY A 124 -8.16 16.26 -11.28
C GLY A 124 -7.39 17.58 -11.43
N PRO A 125 -8.05 18.75 -11.45
CA PRO A 125 -7.39 20.05 -11.52
C PRO A 125 -6.34 20.31 -10.43
N HIS A 126 -6.55 19.81 -9.22
CA HIS A 126 -5.63 19.96 -8.11
C HIS A 126 -4.78 18.70 -7.85
N GLU A 127 -4.89 17.69 -8.72
CA GLU A 127 -4.15 16.42 -8.58
C GLU A 127 -4.29 15.82 -7.16
N PHE A 128 -5.50 15.84 -6.58
CA PHE A 128 -5.74 15.41 -5.21
C PHE A 128 -6.81 14.33 -5.14
N LEU A 129 -6.57 13.33 -4.27
CA LEU A 129 -7.50 12.22 -4.07
C LEU A 129 -7.44 11.67 -2.65
N ILE A 130 -8.56 11.08 -2.21
CA ILE A 130 -8.72 10.44 -0.91
C ILE A 130 -9.41 9.09 -1.13
N LEU A 131 -8.87 8.05 -0.51
CA LEU A 131 -9.41 6.70 -0.49
C LEU A 131 -9.65 6.25 0.95
N LEU A 132 -10.77 5.58 1.18
CA LEU A 132 -11.05 4.88 2.43
C LEU A 132 -10.76 3.40 2.26
N GLY A 133 -10.07 2.80 3.22
CA GLY A 133 -9.71 1.40 3.23
C GLY A 133 -10.18 0.68 4.48
N LEU A 134 -10.42 -0.62 4.34
CA LEU A 134 -10.67 -1.54 5.44
C LEU A 134 -9.90 -2.83 5.19
N GLY A 135 -8.72 -2.98 5.81
CA GLY A 135 -7.93 -4.19 5.78
C GLY A 135 -8.42 -5.23 6.78
N VAL A 136 -8.40 -6.48 6.38
CA VAL A 136 -8.65 -7.66 7.23
C VAL A 136 -7.52 -8.65 7.00
N GLU A 137 -6.71 -8.88 8.01
CA GLU A 137 -5.81 -10.02 8.05
C GLU A 137 -6.55 -11.20 8.70
N TRP A 138 -6.67 -12.32 7.98
CA TRP A 138 -7.45 -13.48 8.42
C TRP A 138 -6.57 -14.42 9.23
N GLY A 139 -6.72 -14.38 10.55
CA GLY A 139 -5.96 -15.21 11.48
C GLY A 139 -6.11 -16.71 11.21
N SER A 140 -5.06 -17.45 11.52
CA SER A 140 -4.99 -18.91 11.35
C SER A 140 -5.03 -19.39 9.89
N THR A 141 -4.79 -18.54 8.92
CA THR A 141 -4.70 -18.94 7.51
C THR A 141 -3.26 -19.21 7.07
N GLY A 142 -2.28 -18.80 7.86
CA GLY A 142 -0.86 -18.99 7.63
C GLY A 142 -0.19 -20.00 8.57
N ALA A 143 1.13 -19.93 8.67
CA ALA A 143 1.98 -20.85 9.42
C ALA A 143 2.05 -20.48 10.92
N VAL A 144 0.94 -20.57 11.62
CA VAL A 144 0.80 -20.23 13.06
C VAL A 144 1.73 -21.05 13.93
N GLN A 145 1.87 -22.36 13.67
CA GLN A 145 2.71 -23.25 14.49
C GLN A 145 4.20 -22.89 14.44
N SER A 146 4.62 -22.20 13.37
CA SER A 146 5.99 -21.73 13.20
C SER A 146 6.19 -20.31 13.74
N GLY A 147 5.15 -19.65 14.24
CA GLY A 147 5.19 -18.25 14.69
C GLY A 147 5.31 -17.22 13.57
N LEU A 148 5.02 -17.60 12.32
CA LEU A 148 5.10 -16.72 11.14
C LEU A 148 3.74 -16.09 10.79
N ALA A 149 2.67 -16.52 11.45
CA ALA A 149 1.32 -16.00 11.28
C ALA A 149 0.59 -15.97 12.61
N GLU A 150 -0.30 -14.99 12.76
CA GLU A 150 -1.08 -14.84 13.98
C GLU A 150 -2.31 -15.77 13.98
N PRO A 151 -2.67 -16.35 15.16
CA PRO A 151 -3.86 -17.21 15.29
C PRO A 151 -5.18 -16.44 15.40
N PHE A 152 -5.16 -15.12 15.24
CA PHE A 152 -6.32 -14.24 15.33
C PHE A 152 -6.33 -13.25 14.17
N SER A 153 -7.52 -12.77 13.84
CA SER A 153 -7.69 -11.77 12.78
C SER A 153 -7.44 -10.36 13.29
N THR A 154 -6.93 -9.49 12.40
CA THR A 154 -6.75 -8.07 12.66
C THR A 154 -7.56 -7.26 11.66
N LEU A 155 -8.31 -6.27 12.14
CA LEU A 155 -9.07 -5.32 11.35
C LEU A 155 -8.32 -3.99 11.32
N THR A 156 -8.16 -3.40 10.14
CA THR A 156 -7.43 -2.13 9.97
C THR A 156 -8.25 -1.15 9.12
N PRO A 157 -9.12 -0.33 9.72
CA PRO A 157 -9.65 0.84 9.02
C PRO A 157 -8.52 1.82 8.71
N MET A 158 -8.55 2.41 7.48
CA MET A 158 -7.48 3.30 7.01
C MET A 158 -8.00 4.40 6.09
N ILE A 159 -7.22 5.46 5.96
CA ILE A 159 -7.42 6.54 5.01
C ILE A 159 -6.11 6.71 4.26
N ASN A 160 -6.20 6.74 2.92
CA ASN A 160 -5.09 7.01 2.02
C ASN A 160 -5.37 8.32 1.29
N ALA A 161 -4.33 9.10 1.03
CA ALA A 161 -4.44 10.34 0.28
C ALA A 161 -3.24 10.52 -0.64
N GLY A 162 -3.46 11.19 -1.77
CA GLY A 162 -2.40 11.55 -2.70
C GLY A 162 -2.57 12.98 -3.21
N LYS A 163 -1.44 13.70 -3.37
CA LYS A 163 -1.39 15.06 -3.89
C LYS A 163 -0.20 15.23 -4.80
N GLY A 164 -0.47 15.57 -6.06
CA GLY A 164 0.53 16.09 -6.98
C GLY A 164 0.61 17.62 -6.91
N PHE A 165 1.74 18.19 -7.31
CA PHE A 165 1.96 19.64 -7.28
C PHE A 165 1.91 20.26 -8.69
N GLY A 166 1.21 19.63 -9.63
CA GLY A 166 1.05 20.11 -11.00
C GLY A 166 0.24 21.41 -11.13
N ASP A 167 -0.54 21.75 -10.10
CA ASP A 167 -1.32 22.98 -9.98
C ASP A 167 -0.48 24.22 -9.53
N LEU A 168 0.80 24.04 -9.22
CA LEU A 168 1.70 25.15 -8.89
C LEU A 168 1.88 26.09 -10.09
N PRO A 169 2.16 27.41 -9.84
CA PRO A 169 2.48 28.37 -10.87
C PRO A 169 3.65 27.93 -11.76
N LYS A 170 3.66 28.40 -13.02
CA LYS A 170 4.69 28.03 -14.02
C LYS A 170 6.10 28.40 -13.61
N GLU A 171 6.24 29.44 -12.79
CA GLU A 171 7.51 29.92 -12.22
C GLU A 171 8.14 28.89 -11.27
N LEU A 172 7.32 28.01 -10.68
CA LEU A 172 7.74 26.88 -9.86
C LEU A 172 7.74 25.55 -10.65
N GLY A 173 8.01 25.62 -11.95
CA GLY A 173 7.97 24.45 -12.85
C GLY A 173 8.77 23.25 -12.33
N TRP A 174 9.93 23.47 -11.71
CA TRP A 174 10.77 22.43 -11.12
C TRP A 174 10.12 21.69 -9.95
N ALA A 175 9.16 22.31 -9.26
CA ALA A 175 8.45 21.70 -8.15
C ALA A 175 7.17 20.95 -8.58
N ARG A 176 6.66 21.24 -9.77
CA ARG A 176 5.46 20.59 -10.30
C ARG A 176 5.57 19.06 -10.45
N PRO A 177 6.74 18.45 -10.76
CA PRO A 177 6.89 16.99 -10.80
C PRO A 177 6.79 16.29 -9.44
N PHE A 178 6.87 17.01 -8.32
CA PHE A 178 6.71 16.39 -7.01
C PHE A 178 5.27 15.91 -6.77
N ALA A 179 5.16 14.80 -6.05
CA ALA A 179 3.92 14.31 -5.47
C ALA A 179 4.19 13.70 -4.10
N VAL A 180 3.15 13.66 -3.27
CA VAL A 180 3.16 12.99 -1.98
C VAL A 180 1.96 12.04 -1.90
N THR A 181 2.17 10.86 -1.31
CA THR A 181 1.09 9.97 -0.90
C THR A 181 1.23 9.68 0.58
N GLY A 182 0.16 9.25 1.22
CA GLY A 182 0.21 8.88 2.61
C GLY A 182 -1.00 8.06 3.04
N GLN A 183 -0.78 7.26 4.08
CA GLN A 183 -1.77 6.39 4.67
C GLN A 183 -1.74 6.53 6.19
N VAL A 184 -2.89 6.48 6.81
CA VAL A 184 -3.04 6.31 8.27
C VAL A 184 -4.09 5.26 8.53
N GLY A 185 -3.75 4.26 9.34
CA GLY A 185 -4.64 3.17 9.73
C GLY A 185 -4.54 2.84 11.22
N TYR A 186 -5.56 2.18 11.72
CA TYR A 186 -5.62 1.75 13.11
C TYR A 186 -5.84 0.24 13.18
N GLN A 187 -4.84 -0.51 13.65
CA GLN A 187 -4.89 -1.95 13.77
C GLN A 187 -5.65 -2.38 15.03
N LEU A 188 -6.69 -3.16 14.82
CA LEU A 188 -7.60 -3.70 15.84
C LEU A 188 -7.50 -5.23 15.85
N PRO A 189 -6.55 -5.83 16.58
CA PRO A 189 -6.50 -7.27 16.75
C PRO A 189 -7.78 -7.79 17.44
N GLN A 190 -8.28 -8.93 16.97
CA GLN A 190 -9.47 -9.58 17.54
C GLN A 190 -9.25 -10.01 19.01
N ARG A 191 -7.99 -10.21 19.40
CA ARG A 191 -7.59 -10.56 20.76
C ARG A 191 -6.77 -9.44 21.39
N SER A 192 -6.90 -9.25 22.68
CA SER A 192 -6.13 -8.27 23.44
C SER A 192 -4.96 -8.89 24.22
N PHE A 193 -4.87 -10.23 24.22
CA PHE A 193 -3.86 -10.97 25.00
C PHE A 193 -3.55 -12.31 24.35
N ASP A 194 -2.27 -12.61 24.21
CA ASP A 194 -1.77 -13.94 23.86
C ASP A 194 -1.58 -14.75 25.12
N VAL A 195 -2.46 -15.74 25.33
CA VAL A 195 -2.47 -16.59 26.53
C VAL A 195 -1.29 -17.57 26.51
N VAL A 196 -0.81 -17.95 25.33
CA VAL A 196 0.29 -18.93 25.19
C VAL A 196 1.63 -18.29 25.57
N ASN A 197 1.91 -17.11 25.05
CA ASN A 197 3.15 -16.40 25.31
C ASN A 197 3.06 -15.46 26.52
N ASN A 198 1.87 -15.34 27.14
CA ASN A 198 1.59 -14.47 28.28
C ASN A 198 1.98 -13.00 28.03
N VAL A 199 1.65 -12.47 26.84
CA VAL A 199 1.92 -11.09 26.44
C VAL A 199 0.66 -10.37 25.95
N PRO A 200 0.54 -9.05 26.21
CA PRO A 200 -0.53 -8.26 25.62
C PRO A 200 -0.34 -8.11 24.10
N ILE A 201 -1.47 -8.06 23.38
CA ILE A 201 -1.50 -7.77 21.94
C ILE A 201 -1.91 -6.32 21.78
N PRO A 202 -1.00 -5.41 21.39
CA PRO A 202 -1.29 -4.00 21.32
C PRO A 202 -2.21 -3.66 20.14
N GLN A 203 -2.97 -2.58 20.27
CA GLN A 203 -3.56 -1.89 19.15
C GLN A 203 -2.57 -0.85 18.64
N ASN A 204 -2.36 -0.80 17.33
CA ASN A 204 -1.34 0.04 16.74
C ASN A 204 -1.95 1.13 15.85
N LEU A 205 -1.36 2.30 15.91
CA LEU A 205 -1.46 3.28 14.83
C LEU A 205 -0.38 2.94 13.79
N VAL A 206 -0.80 2.67 12.55
CA VAL A 206 0.08 2.47 11.40
C VAL A 206 -0.02 3.66 10.49
N TYR A 207 1.10 4.17 10.04
CA TYR A 207 1.12 5.31 9.13
C TYR A 207 2.34 5.25 8.23
N SER A 208 2.14 5.67 6.99
CA SER A 208 3.18 5.69 5.98
C SER A 208 3.01 6.88 5.04
N GLY A 209 4.02 7.16 4.26
CA GLY A 209 3.96 8.19 3.24
C GLY A 209 5.13 8.11 2.28
N SER A 210 4.95 8.68 1.10
CA SER A 210 5.97 8.80 0.07
C SER A 210 6.15 10.24 -0.37
N LEU A 211 7.37 10.57 -0.76
CA LEU A 211 7.72 11.75 -1.54
C LEU A 211 8.31 11.27 -2.86
N GLN A 212 7.70 11.67 -3.96
CA GLN A 212 8.02 11.23 -5.30
C GLN A 212 8.41 12.40 -6.18
N TYR A 213 9.36 12.18 -7.11
CA TYR A 213 9.67 13.12 -8.17
C TYR A 213 9.50 12.45 -9.53
N SER A 214 8.41 12.77 -10.24
CA SER A 214 8.08 12.13 -11.51
C SER A 214 8.85 12.76 -12.67
N ILE A 215 9.90 12.09 -13.17
CA ILE A 215 10.58 12.50 -14.41
C ILE A 215 9.64 12.40 -15.62
N PRO A 216 8.76 11.38 -15.74
CA PRO A 216 7.72 11.36 -16.76
C PRO A 216 6.87 12.62 -16.78
N TYR A 217 6.39 13.05 -15.59
CA TYR A 217 5.61 14.28 -15.49
C TYR A 217 6.42 15.52 -15.89
N LEU A 218 7.69 15.59 -15.49
CA LEU A 218 8.60 16.69 -15.86
C LEU A 218 8.69 16.84 -17.36
N THR A 219 8.99 15.74 -18.07
CA THR A 219 9.22 15.76 -19.52
C THR A 219 7.95 16.00 -20.33
N GLN A 220 6.81 15.49 -19.86
CA GLN A 220 5.53 15.62 -20.58
C GLN A 220 4.81 16.97 -20.31
N ASN A 221 4.92 17.52 -19.09
CA ASN A 221 4.06 18.61 -18.65
C ASN A 221 4.82 19.90 -18.28
N VAL A 222 6.15 19.86 -18.17
CA VAL A 222 6.94 21.01 -17.73
C VAL A 222 8.00 21.41 -18.75
N ILE A 223 8.94 20.54 -19.06
CA ILE A 223 10.06 20.80 -19.95
C ILE A 223 10.63 19.50 -20.52
N ASP A 224 10.79 19.42 -21.83
CA ASP A 224 11.54 18.33 -22.46
C ASP A 224 13.05 18.62 -22.36
N LEU A 225 13.75 17.73 -21.67
CA LEU A 225 15.19 17.83 -21.41
C LEU A 225 16.03 16.93 -22.30
N ASP A 226 15.45 16.32 -23.34
CA ASP A 226 16.12 15.34 -24.23
C ASP A 226 16.91 14.27 -23.45
N LEU A 227 16.30 13.75 -22.37
CA LEU A 227 16.90 12.73 -21.51
C LEU A 227 16.93 11.37 -22.20
N PRO A 228 17.89 10.48 -21.84
CA PRO A 228 17.84 9.08 -22.28
C PRO A 228 16.48 8.45 -21.93
N GLU A 229 15.97 7.60 -22.82
CA GLU A 229 14.63 6.99 -22.69
C GLU A 229 14.43 6.28 -21.34
N PHE A 230 15.41 5.51 -20.89
CA PHE A 230 15.37 4.87 -19.58
C PHE A 230 15.14 5.87 -18.43
N VAL A 231 15.75 7.05 -18.49
CA VAL A 231 15.66 8.08 -17.44
C VAL A 231 14.29 8.77 -17.46
N LYS A 232 13.69 8.93 -18.64
CA LYS A 232 12.35 9.54 -18.78
C LYS A 232 11.27 8.74 -18.03
N HIS A 233 11.49 7.46 -17.79
CA HIS A 233 10.59 6.54 -17.11
C HIS A 233 10.81 6.42 -15.59
N LEU A 234 11.82 7.11 -15.03
CA LEU A 234 12.17 7.00 -13.61
C LEU A 234 11.35 7.95 -12.74
N ILE A 235 10.95 7.43 -11.59
CA ILE A 235 10.35 8.17 -10.49
C ILE A 235 11.20 7.91 -9.24
N PRO A 236 12.22 8.75 -8.95
CA PRO A 236 12.87 8.74 -7.64
C PRO A 236 11.86 8.92 -6.52
N ILE A 237 11.99 8.11 -5.47
CA ILE A 237 11.03 8.05 -4.36
C ILE A 237 11.75 7.90 -3.02
N VAL A 238 11.16 8.43 -1.98
CA VAL A 238 11.48 8.09 -0.60
C VAL A 238 10.17 7.76 0.09
N GLU A 239 10.06 6.54 0.60
CA GLU A 239 8.95 6.12 1.43
C GLU A 239 9.35 6.09 2.90
N ALA A 240 8.37 6.16 3.78
CA ALA A 240 8.56 5.92 5.20
C ALA A 240 7.32 5.25 5.78
N GLN A 241 7.52 4.24 6.63
CA GLN A 241 6.43 3.57 7.33
C GLN A 241 6.72 3.42 8.81
N PHE A 242 5.67 3.52 9.61
CA PHE A 242 5.77 3.47 11.06
C PHE A 242 4.60 2.71 11.68
N THR A 243 4.90 2.01 12.77
CA THR A 243 3.91 1.36 13.63
C THR A 243 4.13 1.80 15.07
N SER A 244 3.10 2.37 15.69
CA SER A 244 3.14 2.86 17.07
C SER A 244 2.10 2.15 17.91
N PRO A 245 2.48 1.41 18.96
CA PRO A 245 1.53 0.87 19.95
C PRO A 245 0.85 2.03 20.68
N VAL A 246 -0.49 2.13 20.58
CA VAL A 246 -1.25 3.25 21.16
C VAL A 246 -2.23 2.82 22.25
N ALA A 247 -2.59 1.54 22.27
CA ALA A 247 -3.47 0.99 23.30
C ALA A 247 -3.14 -0.48 23.56
N ASN A 248 -3.59 -0.99 24.71
CA ASN A 248 -3.46 -2.39 25.13
C ASN A 248 -2.02 -2.90 25.29
N ASN A 249 -1.06 -2.03 25.56
CA ASN A 249 0.37 -2.39 25.75
C ASN A 249 0.73 -2.79 27.18
N PHE A 250 -0.15 -2.61 28.19
CA PHE A 250 -0.01 -3.08 29.60
C PHE A 250 1.40 -2.97 30.19
N GLY A 251 2.02 -1.78 30.08
CA GLY A 251 3.35 -1.51 30.62
C GLY A 251 4.53 -1.89 29.72
N LEU A 252 4.28 -2.44 28.55
CA LEU A 252 5.33 -2.55 27.51
C LEU A 252 5.70 -1.17 26.99
N PRO A 253 6.97 -0.94 26.61
CA PRO A 253 7.37 0.33 26.01
C PRO A 253 6.57 0.60 24.73
N ALA A 254 5.91 1.76 24.65
CA ALA A 254 5.24 2.23 23.44
C ALA A 254 6.27 2.75 22.44
N THR A 255 7.15 1.86 21.96
CA THR A 255 8.21 2.24 21.02
C THR A 255 7.67 2.19 19.60
N THR A 256 7.70 3.33 18.92
CA THR A 256 7.44 3.37 17.47
C THR A 256 8.57 2.67 16.73
N ILE A 257 8.21 1.74 15.87
CA ILE A 257 9.12 1.07 14.91
C ILE A 257 8.80 1.56 13.50
N GLY A 258 9.77 1.47 12.60
CA GLY A 258 9.56 1.87 11.21
C GLY A 258 10.84 1.89 10.40
N THR A 259 10.68 2.20 9.13
CA THR A 259 11.77 2.30 8.15
C THR A 259 11.62 3.55 7.30
N VAL A 260 12.74 4.02 6.73
CA VAL A 260 12.78 5.00 5.65
C VAL A 260 13.42 4.33 4.45
N ASN A 261 12.75 4.40 3.32
CA ASN A 261 13.05 3.60 2.15
C ASN A 261 13.32 4.50 0.93
N PRO A 262 14.57 4.96 0.73
CA PRO A 262 14.94 5.66 -0.49
C PRO A 262 15.12 4.69 -1.65
N GLY A 263 14.63 5.07 -2.85
CA GLY A 263 14.74 4.25 -4.04
C GLY A 263 14.23 4.91 -5.30
N ALA A 264 13.84 4.10 -6.25
CA ALA A 264 13.27 4.54 -7.51
C ALA A 264 12.31 3.49 -8.09
N ILE A 265 11.31 3.97 -8.81
CA ILE A 265 10.39 3.17 -9.60
C ILE A 265 10.65 3.51 -11.07
N TRP A 266 10.85 2.49 -11.90
CA TRP A 266 10.83 2.60 -13.35
C TRP A 266 9.46 2.19 -13.86
N VAL A 267 8.81 3.05 -14.65
CA VAL A 267 7.41 2.87 -15.10
C VAL A 267 7.39 2.63 -16.61
N GLY A 268 6.80 1.52 -17.03
CA GLY A 268 6.46 1.22 -18.42
C GLY A 268 4.95 1.35 -18.66
N ASP A 269 4.50 1.02 -19.87
CA ASP A 269 3.08 1.11 -20.25
C ASP A 269 2.19 0.05 -19.55
N TYR A 270 2.75 -1.13 -19.27
CA TYR A 270 2.01 -2.28 -18.76
C TYR A 270 2.50 -2.78 -17.41
N TYR A 271 3.63 -2.27 -16.95
CA TYR A 271 4.25 -2.70 -15.70
C TYR A 271 5.20 -1.64 -15.16
N GLN A 272 5.51 -1.77 -13.89
CA GLN A 272 6.59 -1.03 -13.25
C GLN A 272 7.51 -1.95 -12.47
N VAL A 273 8.73 -1.48 -12.23
CA VAL A 273 9.72 -2.15 -11.38
C VAL A 273 10.23 -1.13 -10.37
N GLY A 274 10.08 -1.44 -9.10
CA GLY A 274 10.58 -0.61 -8.00
C GLY A 274 11.70 -1.30 -7.23
N VAL A 275 12.66 -0.51 -6.76
CA VAL A 275 13.72 -0.97 -5.84
C VAL A 275 14.01 0.11 -4.82
N GLU A 276 14.04 -0.25 -3.54
CA GLU A 276 14.34 0.66 -2.43
C GLU A 276 15.27 0.01 -1.41
N ALA A 277 16.03 0.83 -0.72
CA ALA A 277 16.76 0.41 0.47
C ALA A 277 15.84 0.48 1.69
N ILE A 278 15.83 -0.55 2.53
CA ILE A 278 15.09 -0.56 3.81
C ILE A 278 16.05 -0.08 4.89
N VAL A 279 15.85 1.14 5.42
CA VAL A 279 16.68 1.73 6.47
C VAL A 279 15.89 1.82 7.77
N PRO A 280 16.16 0.96 8.78
CA PRO A 280 15.49 0.99 10.07
C PRO A 280 15.73 2.32 10.80
N VAL A 281 14.67 2.93 11.36
CA VAL A 281 14.78 4.21 12.09
C VAL A 281 15.37 4.06 13.49
N ASN A 282 15.33 2.85 14.05
CA ASN A 282 15.91 2.53 15.36
C ASN A 282 16.20 1.03 15.48
N ARG A 283 16.88 0.64 16.59
CA ARG A 283 17.27 -0.75 16.86
C ARG A 283 16.11 -1.74 16.97
N PHE A 284 14.90 -1.26 17.25
CA PHE A 284 13.70 -2.11 17.37
C PHE A 284 13.01 -2.33 16.02
N SER A 285 13.42 -1.59 15.01
CA SER A 285 12.93 -1.73 13.63
C SER A 285 13.77 -2.69 12.78
N GLY A 286 14.96 -3.07 13.25
CA GLY A 286 15.88 -3.95 12.53
C GLY A 286 17.34 -3.51 12.65
N HIS A 287 18.22 -4.24 11.99
CA HIS A 287 19.66 -3.99 12.01
C HIS A 287 20.24 -3.90 10.59
N GLY A 288 20.92 -2.79 10.31
CA GLY A 288 21.55 -2.55 9.00
C GLY A 288 20.52 -2.24 7.91
N THR A 289 21.00 -2.06 6.69
CA THR A 289 20.17 -1.74 5.54
C THR A 289 19.71 -3.03 4.86
N GLY A 290 18.42 -3.12 4.58
CA GLY A 290 17.79 -4.13 3.76
C GLY A 290 17.52 -3.63 2.35
N VAL A 291 16.82 -4.44 1.55
CA VAL A 291 16.37 -4.10 0.19
C VAL A 291 14.95 -4.62 -0.01
N ILE A 292 14.10 -3.82 -0.63
CA ILE A 292 12.81 -4.23 -1.18
C ILE A 292 12.82 -4.03 -2.70
N ALA A 293 12.25 -4.98 -3.43
CA ALA A 293 12.07 -4.92 -4.88
C ALA A 293 10.69 -5.43 -5.25
N GLN A 294 10.02 -4.74 -6.18
CA GLN A 294 8.68 -5.08 -6.63
C GLN A 294 8.59 -5.09 -8.15
N PHE A 295 7.92 -6.09 -8.67
CA PHE A 295 7.40 -6.11 -10.03
C PHE A 295 5.88 -5.98 -9.96
N HIS A 296 5.34 -4.99 -10.65
CA HIS A 296 3.92 -4.65 -10.60
C HIS A 296 3.34 -4.56 -12.00
N LEU A 297 2.14 -5.13 -12.20
CA LEU A 297 1.43 -5.24 -13.48
C LEU A 297 0.15 -4.40 -13.46
N TYR A 298 -0.07 -3.63 -14.52
CA TYR A 298 -1.29 -2.87 -14.77
C TYR A 298 -2.28 -3.75 -15.56
N LEU A 299 -3.15 -4.46 -14.84
CA LEU A 299 -4.06 -5.42 -15.47
C LEU A 299 -5.15 -4.74 -16.30
N ASP A 300 -5.48 -3.51 -15.99
CA ASP A 300 -6.43 -2.72 -16.75
C ASP A 300 -5.89 -2.31 -18.14
N ASP A 301 -4.56 -2.17 -18.31
CA ASP A 301 -3.96 -1.91 -19.62
C ASP A 301 -3.62 -3.19 -20.38
N ILE A 302 -3.16 -4.23 -19.65
CA ILE A 302 -2.86 -5.52 -20.27
C ILE A 302 -4.14 -6.19 -20.80
N PHE A 303 -5.24 -6.05 -20.05
CA PHE A 303 -6.52 -6.69 -20.35
C PHE A 303 -7.70 -5.69 -20.35
N PRO A 304 -7.68 -4.63 -21.18
CA PRO A 304 -8.60 -3.49 -21.08
C PRO A 304 -10.06 -3.84 -21.37
N THR A 305 -10.35 -4.99 -21.94
CA THR A 305 -11.72 -5.42 -22.29
C THR A 305 -12.26 -6.54 -21.40
N THR A 306 -11.44 -7.10 -20.51
CA THR A 306 -11.80 -8.25 -19.68
C THR A 306 -11.48 -8.01 -18.20
N ILE A 307 -10.33 -8.48 -17.69
CA ILE A 307 -9.94 -8.34 -16.28
C ILE A 307 -9.81 -6.88 -15.86
N GLY A 308 -9.33 -6.02 -16.74
CA GLY A 308 -9.17 -4.58 -16.51
C GLY A 308 -10.49 -3.77 -16.54
N GLN A 309 -11.65 -4.41 -16.51
CA GLN A 309 -12.94 -3.73 -16.42
C GLN A 309 -13.57 -3.96 -15.05
N PRO A 310 -14.27 -2.95 -14.46
CA PRO A 310 -15.04 -3.18 -13.25
C PRO A 310 -16.03 -4.33 -13.41
N LEU A 311 -16.24 -5.11 -12.37
CA LEU A 311 -17.19 -6.23 -12.39
C LEU A 311 -18.64 -5.75 -12.53
N LEU A 312 -18.93 -4.59 -11.95
CA LEU A 312 -20.27 -3.98 -11.94
C LEU A 312 -20.19 -2.51 -12.38
N GLY A 313 -21.19 -2.05 -13.12
CA GLY A 313 -21.29 -0.66 -13.57
C GLY A 313 -20.81 -0.45 -15.02
N PRO A 314 -20.71 0.82 -15.46
CA PRO A 314 -20.28 1.15 -16.81
C PRO A 314 -18.82 0.76 -17.03
N ARG A 315 -18.51 0.31 -18.24
CA ARG A 315 -17.13 0.01 -18.64
C ARG A 315 -16.32 1.31 -18.74
N THR A 316 -15.05 1.24 -18.35
CA THR A 316 -14.13 2.36 -18.52
C THR A 316 -13.84 2.60 -20.01
N SER A 317 -13.58 3.86 -20.38
CA SER A 317 -13.01 4.21 -21.68
C SER A 317 -11.60 3.63 -21.82
N ALA A 318 -11.05 3.72 -23.04
CA ALA A 318 -9.69 3.22 -23.33
C ALA A 318 -8.66 3.70 -22.28
N PRO A 319 -7.66 2.87 -21.95
CA PRO A 319 -6.63 3.18 -20.95
C PRO A 319 -5.87 4.46 -21.31
N GLN A 320 -5.47 5.23 -20.31
CA GLN A 320 -4.46 6.27 -20.46
C GLN A 320 -3.11 5.64 -20.12
N LEU A 321 -2.29 5.39 -21.13
CA LEU A 321 -0.94 4.89 -20.89
C LEU A 321 -0.09 6.01 -20.28
N PRO A 322 0.80 5.70 -19.33
CA PRO A 322 1.68 6.68 -18.70
C PRO A 322 2.57 7.45 -19.70
N PHE A 323 2.84 6.84 -20.85
CA PHE A 323 3.70 7.35 -21.93
C PHE A 323 3.00 7.35 -23.28
N GLY A 324 1.65 7.23 -23.30
CA GLY A 324 0.87 7.19 -24.54
C GLY A 324 1.18 8.34 -25.47
N GLY A 325 1.73 7.99 -26.63
CA GLY A 325 2.11 8.88 -27.72
C GLY A 325 0.92 9.40 -28.53
#